data_7ad8ba0d208d33186a93de7c01f7efee
#
_entry.id   7ad8ba0d208d33186a93de7c01f7efee
#
_cell.length_a   1.000
_cell.length_b   1.000
_cell.length_c   1.000
_cell.angle_alpha   90.00
_cell.angle_beta   90.00
_cell.angle_gamma   90.00
#
_symmetry.space_group_name_H-M   'P 1'
#
loop_
_entity.id
_entity.type
_entity.pdbx_description
1 polymer ?
#
loop_
_entity_poly.entity_id
_entity_poly.type
_entity_poly.pdbx_seq_one_letter_code
_entity_poly.pdbx_strand_id
1 'polypeptide(L)'
;MKSLTAENLEECLMSKVEQRCQWLSQMVEEVQKVINRLTTEISLQDIRFQAIPYSDTCNGNIKVLAPTQFLVTVPVKGLAGYREARERRWRYYTLQGTRLPCPLREPEGLHQWLEVEQFVKSLWQWHKADVNIEGDIVPAKVLQVFRKLVENAIGACHLSGKVCMLPNSSAVWLELETTGGPVELQLAPAIDIPSVWSEKARWPRCLQRWPTLERVKCIKSLGFTLLACSSYHWQLSFLRAEHELLAQLDEDGGCRRRCLRALRQMVEESWCPGRRPVLTAHHLQTVLFWTCEKYPHGKDWRAFGKAFLRLARRLHRCVRQRFLRHYFVRKSNLLHQACPRELDAVAQKLACFLKNPQPSPP
;
A
#
# COMPACT_ATOMS: atom_id res chain seq x y z
N MET A 1 -9.85 40.26 -12.64
CA MET A 1 -9.25 38.96 -12.30
C MET A 1 -9.49 38.01 -13.46
N LYS A 2 -8.48 37.61 -14.20
CA LYS A 2 -8.62 36.66 -15.33
C LYS A 2 -9.07 35.32 -14.77
N SER A 3 -10.21 34.80 -15.23
CA SER A 3 -10.65 33.42 -14.99
C SER A 3 -9.52 32.51 -15.44
N LEU A 4 -8.95 31.72 -14.54
CA LEU A 4 -7.98 30.68 -14.89
C LEU A 4 -8.68 29.69 -15.81
N THR A 5 -8.23 29.63 -17.06
CA THR A 5 -8.64 28.60 -17.99
C THR A 5 -8.13 27.25 -17.54
N ALA A 6 -8.74 26.16 -18.00
CA ALA A 6 -8.30 24.78 -17.63
C ALA A 6 -6.82 24.52 -17.98
N GLU A 7 -6.25 25.27 -18.92
CA GLU A 7 -4.84 25.20 -19.34
C GLU A 7 -3.91 25.80 -18.29
N ASN A 8 -4.26 26.94 -17.70
CA ASN A 8 -3.47 27.55 -16.63
C ASN A 8 -3.43 26.71 -15.35
N LEU A 9 -4.49 25.93 -15.07
CA LEU A 9 -4.53 25.00 -13.95
C LEU A 9 -3.54 23.82 -14.16
N GLU A 10 -3.47 23.31 -15.39
CA GLU A 10 -2.54 22.21 -15.72
C GLU A 10 -1.09 22.65 -15.54
N GLU A 11 -0.71 23.79 -16.12
CA GLU A 11 0.66 24.29 -16.06
C GLU A 11 1.12 24.54 -14.62
N CYS A 12 0.29 25.22 -13.83
CA CYS A 12 0.60 25.50 -12.42
C CYS A 12 0.75 24.24 -11.58
N LEU A 13 -0.11 23.22 -11.78
CA LEU A 13 -0.03 21.97 -11.05
C LEU A 13 1.15 21.10 -11.52
N MET A 14 1.50 21.12 -12.81
CA MET A 14 2.56 20.26 -13.35
C MET A 14 3.95 20.69 -12.90
N SER A 15 4.22 21.98 -12.77
CA SER A 15 5.50 22.48 -12.22
C SER A 15 5.74 21.96 -10.80
N LYS A 16 4.76 22.05 -9.93
CA LYS A 16 4.82 21.52 -8.56
C LYS A 16 4.94 19.99 -8.52
N VAL A 17 4.21 19.30 -9.40
CA VAL A 17 4.27 17.84 -9.52
C VAL A 17 5.68 17.39 -9.90
N GLU A 18 6.36 18.10 -10.79
CA GLU A 18 7.70 17.73 -11.23
C GLU A 18 8.71 17.86 -10.11
N GLN A 19 8.71 18.99 -9.39
CA GLN A 19 9.55 19.19 -8.20
C GLN A 19 9.34 18.10 -7.14
N ARG A 20 8.07 17.77 -6.88
CA ARG A 20 7.71 16.68 -5.96
C ARG A 20 8.24 15.33 -6.45
N CYS A 21 8.11 15.04 -7.73
CA CYS A 21 8.60 13.77 -8.29
C CYS A 21 10.12 13.64 -8.16
N GLN A 22 10.87 14.71 -8.40
CA GLN A 22 12.33 14.73 -8.24
C GLN A 22 12.71 14.49 -6.78
N TRP A 23 12.11 15.24 -5.85
CA TRP A 23 12.33 15.07 -4.41
C TRP A 23 12.01 13.63 -3.97
N LEU A 24 10.86 13.11 -4.35
CA LEU A 24 10.44 11.75 -3.99
C LEU A 24 11.37 10.68 -4.56
N SER A 25 11.88 10.88 -5.79
CA SER A 25 12.84 9.95 -6.41
C SER A 25 14.13 9.86 -5.60
N GLN A 26 14.65 10.99 -5.13
CA GLN A 26 15.84 11.02 -4.26
C GLN A 26 15.57 10.29 -2.94
N MET A 27 14.41 10.54 -2.32
CA MET A 27 14.02 9.85 -1.08
C MET A 27 13.92 8.33 -1.27
N VAL A 28 13.27 7.89 -2.35
CA VAL A 28 13.12 6.47 -2.69
C VAL A 28 14.50 5.83 -2.90
N GLU A 29 15.41 6.50 -3.56
CA GLU A 29 16.78 5.98 -3.78
C GLU A 29 17.54 5.80 -2.45
N GLU A 30 17.47 6.78 -1.53
CA GLU A 30 18.08 6.64 -0.20
C GLU A 30 17.45 5.49 0.59
N VAL A 31 16.13 5.39 0.58
CA VAL A 31 15.40 4.28 1.21
C VAL A 31 15.84 2.95 0.62
N GLN A 32 15.94 2.82 -0.71
CA GLN A 32 16.36 1.59 -1.37
C GLN A 32 17.77 1.16 -0.96
N LYS A 33 18.72 2.09 -0.88
CA LYS A 33 20.10 1.81 -0.44
C LYS A 33 20.13 1.21 0.97
N VAL A 34 19.38 1.81 1.89
CA VAL A 34 19.32 1.33 3.28
C VAL A 34 18.60 -0.01 3.36
N ILE A 35 17.47 -0.15 2.68
CA ILE A 35 16.68 -1.39 2.69
C ILE A 35 17.45 -2.55 2.05
N ASN A 36 18.18 -2.32 0.96
CA ASN A 36 19.04 -3.35 0.37
C ASN A 36 20.07 -3.86 1.39
N ARG A 37 20.79 -2.96 2.06
CA ARG A 37 21.78 -3.34 3.07
C ARG A 37 21.16 -4.12 4.23
N LEU A 38 20.06 -3.62 4.80
CA LEU A 38 19.37 -4.28 5.92
C LEU A 38 18.84 -5.66 5.52
N THR A 39 18.16 -5.76 4.38
CA THR A 39 17.56 -7.04 3.96
C THR A 39 18.60 -8.06 3.50
N THR A 40 19.74 -7.62 2.98
CA THR A 40 20.88 -8.49 2.69
C THR A 40 21.41 -9.09 3.99
N GLU A 41 21.66 -8.26 5.01
CA GLU A 41 22.13 -8.74 6.31
C GLU A 41 21.12 -9.67 6.99
N ILE A 42 19.83 -9.32 6.95
CA ILE A 42 18.73 -10.17 7.45
C ILE A 42 18.74 -11.52 6.74
N SER A 43 18.92 -11.56 5.42
CA SER A 43 18.96 -12.80 4.63
C SER A 43 20.17 -13.67 4.96
N LEU A 44 21.29 -13.08 5.36
CA LEU A 44 22.47 -13.82 5.84
C LEU A 44 22.23 -14.46 7.21
N GLN A 45 21.50 -13.77 8.10
CA GLN A 45 21.14 -14.28 9.42
C GLN A 45 20.03 -15.34 9.36
N ASP A 46 19.05 -15.17 8.47
CA ASP A 46 17.95 -16.11 8.27
C ASP A 46 17.51 -16.13 6.79
N ILE A 47 17.89 -17.19 6.09
CA ILE A 47 17.65 -17.39 4.65
C ILE A 47 16.15 -17.36 4.27
N ARG A 48 15.24 -17.50 5.21
CA ARG A 48 13.80 -17.42 4.98
C ARG A 48 13.37 -16.01 4.57
N PHE A 49 14.01 -14.97 5.11
CA PHE A 49 13.77 -13.59 4.73
C PHE A 49 14.69 -13.20 3.59
N GLN A 50 14.12 -12.81 2.46
CA GLN A 50 14.88 -12.59 1.24
C GLN A 50 15.39 -11.15 1.15
N ALA A 51 16.62 -10.99 0.70
CA ALA A 51 17.16 -9.70 0.36
C ALA A 51 16.35 -9.04 -0.77
N ILE A 52 16.13 -7.74 -0.65
CA ILE A 52 15.52 -6.92 -1.69
C ILE A 52 16.66 -6.31 -2.51
N PRO A 53 16.83 -6.72 -3.78
CA PRO A 53 17.91 -6.21 -4.61
C PRO A 53 17.73 -4.70 -4.85
N TYR A 54 18.84 -3.98 -4.90
CA TYR A 54 18.83 -2.62 -5.41
C TYR A 54 18.47 -2.64 -6.90
N SER A 55 17.58 -1.77 -7.31
CA SER A 55 17.15 -1.66 -8.70
C SER A 55 16.85 -0.21 -9.04
N ASP A 56 17.31 0.23 -10.20
CA ASP A 56 17.03 1.57 -10.74
C ASP A 56 15.54 1.78 -11.07
N THR A 57 14.80 0.68 -11.24
CA THR A 57 13.35 0.71 -11.35
C THR A 57 12.73 0.42 -9.98
N CYS A 58 11.71 1.19 -9.57
CA CYS A 58 10.99 0.94 -8.33
C CYS A 58 10.57 -0.53 -8.27
N ASN A 59 11.32 -1.32 -7.51
CA ASN A 59 10.93 -2.69 -7.22
C ASN A 59 9.57 -2.66 -6.54
N GLY A 60 8.66 -3.55 -6.96
CA GLY A 60 7.33 -3.67 -6.41
C GLY A 60 7.27 -3.94 -4.88
N ASN A 61 8.44 -4.01 -4.23
CA ASN A 61 8.59 -4.21 -2.79
C ASN A 61 8.55 -2.90 -1.97
N ILE A 62 8.71 -1.73 -2.58
CA ILE A 62 8.67 -0.44 -1.88
C ILE A 62 7.50 0.38 -2.41
N LYS A 63 6.55 0.68 -1.54
CA LYS A 63 5.37 1.49 -1.85
C LYS A 63 5.38 2.79 -1.05
N VAL A 64 5.25 3.91 -1.74
CA VAL A 64 5.04 5.22 -1.11
C VAL A 64 3.60 5.29 -0.61
N LEU A 65 3.41 5.43 0.70
CA LEU A 65 2.11 5.60 1.34
C LEU A 65 1.75 7.08 1.47
N ALA A 66 2.72 7.88 1.89
CA ALA A 66 2.68 9.32 2.03
C ALA A 66 4.08 9.88 1.73
N PRO A 67 4.29 11.20 1.62
CA PRO A 67 5.58 11.78 1.30
C PRO A 67 6.74 11.29 2.17
N THR A 68 6.48 11.09 3.45
CA THR A 68 7.47 10.62 4.45
C THR A 68 7.18 9.23 4.99
N GLN A 69 6.31 8.45 4.33
CA GLN A 69 5.94 7.10 4.78
C GLN A 69 6.03 6.10 3.65
N PHE A 70 6.71 4.99 3.93
CA PHE A 70 6.94 3.90 2.96
C PHE A 70 6.53 2.56 3.57
N LEU A 71 5.95 1.70 2.73
CA LEU A 71 5.76 0.29 3.03
C LEU A 71 6.79 -0.51 2.26
N VAL A 72 7.56 -1.32 2.96
CA VAL A 72 8.56 -2.22 2.39
C VAL A 72 8.11 -3.66 2.65
N THR A 73 7.87 -4.40 1.59
CA THR A 73 7.50 -5.82 1.68
C THR A 73 8.75 -6.69 1.58
N VAL A 74 9.07 -7.43 2.64
CA VAL A 74 10.23 -8.33 2.70
C VAL A 74 9.76 -9.74 2.39
N PRO A 75 10.12 -10.33 1.24
CA PRO A 75 9.64 -11.65 0.86
C PRO A 75 10.11 -12.73 1.82
N VAL A 76 9.20 -13.60 2.23
CA VAL A 76 9.50 -14.77 3.08
C VAL A 76 9.38 -16.03 2.25
N LYS A 77 10.45 -16.82 2.21
CA LYS A 77 10.50 -18.13 1.55
C LYS A 77 10.52 -19.28 2.57
N GLY A 78 10.41 -20.49 2.07
CA GLY A 78 10.44 -21.67 2.94
C GLY A 78 9.10 -22.02 3.58
N LEU A 79 8.05 -21.25 3.27
CA LEU A 79 6.68 -21.56 3.66
C LEU A 79 5.95 -22.33 2.53
N ALA A 80 6.59 -23.39 2.04
CA ALA A 80 6.13 -24.13 0.84
C ALA A 80 4.74 -24.72 1.00
N GLY A 81 4.37 -25.16 2.20
CA GLY A 81 3.01 -25.63 2.50
C GLY A 81 1.91 -24.59 2.29
N TYR A 82 2.29 -23.32 2.26
CA TYR A 82 1.37 -22.23 1.94
C TYR A 82 1.00 -22.14 0.46
N ARG A 83 1.82 -22.63 -0.46
CA ARG A 83 1.47 -22.68 -1.88
C ARG A 83 0.29 -23.62 -2.14
N GLU A 84 0.14 -24.64 -1.32
CA GLU A 84 -0.93 -25.65 -1.40
C GLU A 84 -2.08 -25.34 -0.44
N ALA A 85 -1.88 -24.45 0.54
CA ALA A 85 -2.91 -24.09 1.48
C ALA A 85 -4.01 -23.32 0.75
N ARG A 86 -5.19 -23.91 0.74
CA ARG A 86 -6.39 -23.24 0.24
C ARG A 86 -6.67 -22.02 1.10
N GLU A 87 -7.14 -20.92 0.51
CA GLU A 87 -7.50 -19.68 1.18
C GLU A 87 -8.37 -19.89 2.44
N ARG A 88 -9.15 -20.96 2.50
CA ARG A 88 -9.97 -21.36 3.64
C ARG A 88 -9.19 -21.73 4.90
N ARG A 89 -7.93 -22.11 4.78
CA ARG A 89 -7.05 -22.47 5.90
C ARG A 89 -6.39 -21.24 6.53
N TRP A 90 -6.44 -20.11 5.85
CA TRP A 90 -5.86 -18.87 6.34
C TRP A 90 -6.85 -18.16 7.25
N ARG A 91 -6.86 -18.57 8.50
CA ARG A 91 -7.83 -18.08 9.50
C ARG A 91 -7.54 -16.65 9.95
N TYR A 92 -6.35 -16.13 9.66
CA TYR A 92 -5.82 -14.89 10.23
C TYR A 92 -5.40 -13.86 9.19
N TYR A 93 -6.07 -13.75 8.10
CA TYR A 93 -5.81 -12.68 7.17
C TYR A 93 -6.93 -11.65 7.19
N THR A 94 -6.56 -10.37 7.03
CA THR A 94 -7.49 -9.25 6.92
C THR A 94 -7.02 -8.28 5.85
N LEU A 95 -7.97 -7.53 5.30
CA LEU A 95 -7.65 -6.35 4.52
C LEU A 95 -7.57 -5.15 5.45
N GLN A 96 -6.76 -4.17 5.06
CA GLN A 96 -6.74 -2.90 5.75
C GLN A 96 -8.17 -2.33 5.79
N GLY A 97 -8.71 -2.11 6.98
CA GLY A 97 -10.07 -1.63 7.21
C GLY A 97 -11.18 -2.68 7.14
N THR A 98 -10.85 -3.98 6.93
CA THR A 98 -11.85 -5.05 6.94
C THR A 98 -11.35 -6.22 7.77
N ARG A 99 -12.10 -6.59 8.79
CA ARG A 99 -11.86 -7.84 9.51
C ARG A 99 -12.50 -8.97 8.73
N LEU A 100 -11.71 -9.95 8.35
CA LEU A 100 -12.22 -11.24 7.89
C LEU A 100 -12.62 -12.06 9.13
N PRO A 101 -13.55 -13.01 8.98
CA PRO A 101 -13.98 -13.81 10.10
C PRO A 101 -12.80 -14.44 10.83
N CYS A 102 -12.52 -14.00 12.02
CA CYS A 102 -11.61 -14.67 12.92
C CYS A 102 -12.38 -15.79 13.63
N PRO A 103 -11.80 -16.97 13.83
CA PRO A 103 -12.45 -18.04 14.57
C PRO A 103 -12.71 -17.67 16.02
N LEU A 104 -12.01 -16.65 16.53
CA LEU A 104 -12.21 -16.13 17.88
C LEU A 104 -12.92 -14.78 17.80
N ARG A 105 -13.98 -14.64 18.60
CA ARG A 105 -14.78 -13.42 18.63
C ARG A 105 -14.11 -12.26 19.37
N GLU A 106 -13.17 -12.56 20.28
CA GLU A 106 -12.51 -11.58 21.14
C GLU A 106 -10.99 -11.69 21.07
N PRO A 107 -10.26 -10.54 21.01
CA PRO A 107 -8.81 -10.51 21.01
C PRO A 107 -8.16 -11.15 22.24
N GLU A 108 -8.82 -11.09 23.39
CA GLU A 108 -8.34 -11.67 24.66
C GLU A 108 -8.31 -13.20 24.61
N GLY A 109 -9.29 -13.82 23.96
CA GLY A 109 -9.27 -15.26 23.72
C GLY A 109 -8.20 -15.73 22.73
N LEU A 110 -7.58 -14.83 22.00
CA LEU A 110 -6.54 -15.16 21.05
C LEU A 110 -5.25 -15.64 21.71
N HIS A 111 -4.90 -15.12 22.89
CA HIS A 111 -3.75 -15.60 23.65
C HIS A 111 -3.90 -17.07 24.04
N GLN A 112 -5.07 -17.46 24.51
CA GLN A 112 -5.36 -18.86 24.84
C GLN A 112 -5.28 -19.76 23.62
N TRP A 113 -5.71 -19.25 22.46
CA TRP A 113 -5.69 -19.99 21.24
C TRP A 113 -4.29 -20.08 20.57
N LEU A 114 -3.42 -19.10 20.82
CA LEU A 114 -2.00 -19.13 20.48
C LEU A 114 -1.22 -20.19 21.28
N GLU A 115 -1.73 -20.59 22.43
CA GLU A 115 -1.18 -21.65 23.28
C GLU A 115 -1.70 -23.05 22.91
N VAL A 116 -2.68 -23.16 22.02
CA VAL A 116 -3.20 -24.43 21.54
C VAL A 116 -2.11 -25.19 20.79
N GLU A 117 -1.98 -26.49 21.08
CA GLU A 117 -0.92 -27.37 20.62
C GLU A 117 -0.63 -27.29 19.11
N GLN A 118 -1.65 -27.14 18.27
CA GLN A 118 -1.48 -26.97 16.81
C GLN A 118 -0.75 -25.68 16.43
N PHE A 119 -0.98 -24.59 17.15
CA PHE A 119 -0.30 -23.33 16.91
C PHE A 119 1.15 -23.38 17.37
N VAL A 120 1.37 -23.84 18.57
CA VAL A 120 2.71 -24.03 19.11
C VAL A 120 3.51 -24.96 18.20
N LYS A 121 2.91 -26.04 17.69
CA LYS A 121 3.55 -27.00 16.80
C LYS A 121 3.89 -26.40 15.43
N SER A 122 2.99 -25.66 14.80
CA SER A 122 3.27 -25.01 13.53
C SER A 122 4.29 -23.87 13.64
N LEU A 123 4.25 -23.11 14.75
CA LEU A 123 5.27 -22.11 15.07
C LEU A 123 6.63 -22.72 15.29
N TRP A 124 6.67 -23.85 15.99
CA TRP A 124 7.89 -24.56 16.28
C TRP A 124 8.50 -25.18 15.01
N GLN A 125 7.68 -25.70 14.12
CA GLN A 125 8.07 -26.18 12.81
C GLN A 125 8.62 -25.07 11.94
N TRP A 126 8.00 -23.91 11.94
CA TRP A 126 8.51 -22.76 11.21
C TRP A 126 9.86 -22.27 11.75
N HIS A 127 10.10 -22.40 13.07
CA HIS A 127 11.38 -22.06 13.69
C HIS A 127 12.48 -23.10 13.51
N LYS A 128 12.14 -24.37 13.37
CA LYS A 128 13.11 -25.48 13.30
C LYS A 128 13.23 -26.14 11.94
N ALA A 129 12.15 -26.24 11.21
CA ALA A 129 12.14 -26.87 9.91
C ALA A 129 12.13 -25.81 8.82
N ASP A 130 13.08 -25.89 7.96
CA ASP A 130 13.21 -24.94 6.86
C ASP A 130 12.06 -25.01 5.84
N VAL A 131 11.10 -25.94 5.93
CA VAL A 131 10.33 -26.24 4.73
C VAL A 131 8.86 -26.57 4.92
N ASN A 132 8.44 -27.34 5.90
CA ASN A 132 7.07 -27.88 5.93
C ASN A 132 6.32 -27.44 7.18
N ILE A 133 5.39 -26.50 7.00
CA ILE A 133 4.50 -26.09 8.06
C ILE A 133 3.13 -26.69 7.82
N GLU A 134 2.75 -27.61 8.67
CA GLU A 134 1.39 -28.09 8.79
C GLU A 134 0.66 -27.23 9.82
N GLY A 135 -0.17 -26.31 9.36
CA GLY A 135 -0.99 -25.47 10.24
C GLY A 135 -0.95 -23.98 9.89
N ASP A 136 -1.65 -23.20 10.69
CA ASP A 136 -1.76 -21.76 10.49
C ASP A 136 -0.60 -21.03 11.20
N ILE A 137 0.14 -20.19 10.49
CA ILE A 137 1.19 -19.34 11.06
C ILE A 137 0.58 -18.05 11.58
N VAL A 138 0.95 -17.68 12.79
CA VAL A 138 0.52 -16.42 13.40
C VAL A 138 1.49 -15.31 13.07
N PRO A 139 1.02 -14.17 12.49
CA PRO A 139 1.87 -13.05 12.14
C PRO A 139 2.72 -12.54 13.30
N ALA A 140 2.20 -12.54 14.53
CA ALA A 140 2.94 -12.09 15.70
C ALA A 140 4.29 -12.79 15.89
N LYS A 141 4.38 -14.08 15.63
CA LYS A 141 5.63 -14.83 15.75
C LYS A 141 6.59 -14.55 14.61
N VAL A 142 6.09 -14.43 13.40
CA VAL A 142 6.90 -13.99 12.26
C VAL A 142 7.49 -12.60 12.54
N LEU A 143 6.67 -11.68 13.03
CA LEU A 143 7.11 -10.34 13.40
C LEU A 143 8.10 -10.33 14.56
N GLN A 144 7.94 -11.21 15.55
CA GLN A 144 8.89 -11.34 16.67
C GLN A 144 10.29 -11.77 16.19
N VAL A 145 10.35 -12.78 15.32
CA VAL A 145 11.61 -13.22 14.70
C VAL A 145 12.19 -12.10 13.86
N PHE A 146 11.37 -11.54 12.99
CA PHE A 146 11.78 -10.50 12.05
C PHE A 146 12.32 -9.26 12.77
N ARG A 147 11.67 -8.83 13.86
CA ARG A 147 12.10 -7.70 14.68
C ARG A 147 13.54 -7.88 15.20
N LYS A 148 13.84 -9.05 15.75
CA LYS A 148 15.20 -9.37 16.23
C LYS A 148 16.23 -9.32 15.11
N LEU A 149 15.88 -9.87 13.93
CA LEU A 149 16.77 -9.84 12.77
C LEU A 149 17.03 -8.40 12.30
N VAL A 150 16.01 -7.55 12.30
CA VAL A 150 16.15 -6.12 11.93
C VAL A 150 17.02 -5.39 12.95
N GLU A 151 16.83 -5.60 14.25
CA GLU A 151 17.67 -5.02 15.32
C GLU A 151 19.15 -5.40 15.12
N ASN A 152 19.42 -6.68 14.93
CA ASN A 152 20.78 -7.18 14.69
C ASN A 152 21.36 -6.58 13.40
N ALA A 153 20.57 -6.51 12.32
CA ALA A 153 21.03 -5.98 11.04
C ALA A 153 21.36 -4.47 11.12
N ILE A 154 20.60 -3.67 11.88
CA ILE A 154 20.93 -2.26 12.12
C ILE A 154 22.30 -2.12 12.77
N GLY A 155 22.62 -2.96 13.77
CA GLY A 155 23.93 -3.00 14.42
C GLY A 155 25.05 -3.46 13.47
N ALA A 156 24.86 -4.61 12.81
CA ALA A 156 25.84 -5.19 11.90
C ALA A 156 26.17 -4.30 10.70
N CYS A 157 25.17 -3.56 10.19
CA CYS A 157 25.37 -2.61 9.11
C CYS A 157 25.90 -1.24 9.57
N HIS A 158 26.17 -1.03 10.85
CA HIS A 158 26.57 0.27 11.42
C HIS A 158 25.60 1.40 11.07
N LEU A 159 24.29 1.16 11.14
CA LEU A 159 23.23 2.10 10.79
C LEU A 159 22.57 2.76 12.02
N SER A 160 23.03 2.48 13.24
CA SER A 160 22.41 2.94 14.50
C SER A 160 22.31 4.48 14.63
N GLY A 161 23.19 5.22 13.92
CA GLY A 161 23.11 6.69 13.87
C GLY A 161 22.15 7.25 12.79
N LYS A 162 21.62 6.39 11.92
CA LYS A 162 20.78 6.79 10.77
C LYS A 162 19.41 6.15 10.79
N VAL A 163 19.30 4.97 11.39
CA VAL A 163 18.08 4.16 11.44
C VAL A 163 17.73 3.88 12.89
N CYS A 164 16.51 4.21 13.28
CA CYS A 164 15.97 3.93 14.60
C CYS A 164 14.72 3.06 14.50
N MET A 165 14.62 2.01 15.32
CA MET A 165 13.42 1.22 15.40
C MET A 165 12.40 1.90 16.31
N LEU A 166 11.18 2.10 15.80
CA LEU A 166 10.10 2.71 16.58
C LEU A 166 9.53 1.69 17.60
N PRO A 167 9.46 2.06 18.89
CA PRO A 167 8.95 1.18 19.93
C PRO A 167 7.42 1.01 19.85
N ASN A 168 6.92 0.01 20.57
CA ASN A 168 5.49 -0.18 20.89
C ASN A 168 4.53 -0.36 19.69
N SER A 169 5.02 -0.87 18.57
CA SER A 169 4.16 -1.22 17.43
C SER A 169 4.05 -2.73 17.25
N SER A 170 2.85 -3.21 16.89
CA SER A 170 2.66 -4.61 16.47
C SER A 170 3.41 -4.94 15.17
N ALA A 171 3.59 -3.96 14.28
CA ALA A 171 4.41 -4.06 13.08
C ALA A 171 5.86 -3.59 13.33
N VAL A 172 6.75 -3.86 12.40
CA VAL A 172 8.13 -3.35 12.44
C VAL A 172 8.18 -2.02 11.72
N TRP A 173 8.44 -0.94 12.48
CA TRP A 173 8.59 0.41 11.97
C TRP A 173 9.99 0.94 12.25
N LEU A 174 10.56 1.56 11.25
CA LEU A 174 11.84 2.26 11.34
C LEU A 174 11.63 3.75 11.03
N GLU A 175 12.39 4.59 11.70
CA GLU A 175 12.62 5.96 11.29
C GLU A 175 14.01 6.02 10.67
N LEU A 176 14.11 6.54 9.46
CA LEU A 176 15.33 6.72 8.69
C LEU A 176 15.58 8.20 8.48
N GLU A 177 16.75 8.67 8.91
CA GLU A 177 17.23 10.00 8.59
C GLU A 177 17.72 10.06 7.14
N THR A 178 17.17 10.98 6.36
CA THR A 178 17.51 11.18 4.96
C THR A 178 17.90 12.64 4.69
N THR A 179 18.45 12.92 3.53
CA THR A 179 18.80 14.30 3.11
C THR A 179 17.58 15.22 3.05
N GLY A 180 16.39 14.66 2.81
CA GLY A 180 15.11 15.39 2.78
C GLY A 180 14.36 15.42 4.11
N GLY A 181 14.97 14.91 5.21
CA GLY A 181 14.37 14.80 6.54
C GLY A 181 14.02 13.37 6.92
N PRO A 182 13.47 13.16 8.12
CA PRO A 182 13.13 11.84 8.63
C PRO A 182 11.94 11.24 7.90
N VAL A 183 12.06 9.95 7.54
CA VAL A 183 11.01 9.16 6.92
C VAL A 183 10.68 7.92 7.75
N GLU A 184 9.42 7.51 7.76
CA GLU A 184 8.95 6.30 8.44
C GLU A 184 8.86 5.14 7.43
N LEU A 185 9.46 4.00 7.77
CA LEU A 185 9.45 2.78 6.98
C LEU A 185 8.71 1.69 7.74
N GLN A 186 7.61 1.20 7.18
CA GLN A 186 6.98 -0.02 7.68
C GLN A 186 7.60 -1.21 6.96
N LEU A 187 8.31 -2.07 7.68
CA LEU A 187 8.82 -3.33 7.14
C LEU A 187 7.79 -4.44 7.40
N ALA A 188 7.30 -5.05 6.34
CA ALA A 188 6.30 -6.10 6.43
C ALA A 188 6.82 -7.40 5.80
N PRO A 189 7.05 -8.47 6.59
CA PRO A 189 7.22 -9.80 6.03
C PRO A 189 6.06 -10.18 5.12
N ALA A 190 6.37 -10.67 3.94
CA ALA A 190 5.43 -10.85 2.85
C ALA A 190 5.48 -12.27 2.29
N ILE A 191 4.33 -12.95 2.23
CA ILE A 191 4.20 -14.28 1.63
C ILE A 191 3.45 -14.14 0.32
N ASP A 192 4.12 -14.42 -0.78
CA ASP A 192 3.53 -14.37 -2.10
C ASP A 192 2.77 -15.64 -2.43
N ILE A 193 1.54 -15.48 -2.91
CA ILE A 193 0.66 -16.53 -3.38
C ILE A 193 0.45 -16.31 -4.89
N PRO A 194 1.39 -16.78 -5.73
CA PRO A 194 1.31 -16.59 -7.17
C PRO A 194 0.26 -17.52 -7.79
N SER A 195 -0.27 -17.10 -8.95
CA SER A 195 -1.18 -17.88 -9.79
C SER A 195 -2.52 -18.24 -9.16
N VAL A 196 -2.80 -17.77 -7.96
CA VAL A 196 -4.07 -17.93 -7.27
C VAL A 196 -4.71 -16.56 -7.05
N TRP A 197 -5.95 -16.37 -7.50
CA TRP A 197 -6.70 -15.16 -7.21
C TRP A 197 -7.60 -15.37 -6.00
N SER A 198 -7.58 -14.41 -5.08
CA SER A 198 -8.35 -14.52 -3.84
C SER A 198 -9.86 -14.57 -4.09
N GLU A 199 -10.56 -15.55 -3.50
CA GLU A 199 -12.02 -15.64 -3.54
C GLU A 199 -12.72 -14.42 -2.91
N LYS A 200 -12.03 -13.70 -2.04
CA LYS A 200 -12.51 -12.46 -1.42
C LYS A 200 -12.49 -11.28 -2.41
N ALA A 201 -11.63 -11.36 -3.42
CA ALA A 201 -11.52 -10.36 -4.48
C ALA A 201 -12.52 -10.64 -5.59
N ARG A 202 -13.72 -10.11 -5.46
CA ARG A 202 -14.75 -10.18 -6.52
C ARG A 202 -14.48 -9.11 -7.59
N TRP A 203 -13.39 -9.29 -8.31
CA TRP A 203 -12.91 -8.39 -9.35
C TRP A 203 -12.55 -9.19 -10.61
N PRO A 204 -12.76 -8.67 -11.84
CA PRO A 204 -13.48 -7.44 -12.17
C PRO A 204 -14.99 -7.61 -12.02
N ARG A 205 -15.71 -6.48 -11.93
CA ARG A 205 -17.18 -6.49 -11.82
C ARG A 205 -17.87 -6.52 -13.16
N CYS A 206 -17.24 -5.88 -14.15
CA CYS A 206 -17.73 -5.80 -15.50
C CYS A 206 -16.57 -6.02 -16.46
N LEU A 207 -16.65 -7.10 -17.24
CA LEU A 207 -15.61 -7.51 -18.19
C LEU A 207 -15.53 -6.60 -19.44
N GLN A 208 -16.56 -5.79 -19.68
CA GLN A 208 -16.64 -4.92 -20.86
C GLN A 208 -16.11 -3.50 -20.62
N ARG A 209 -15.55 -3.26 -19.43
CA ARG A 209 -15.00 -1.95 -19.06
C ARG A 209 -13.48 -2.04 -18.89
N TRP A 210 -12.93 -1.03 -18.26
CA TRP A 210 -11.51 -0.98 -17.90
C TRP A 210 -11.24 -1.84 -16.64
N PRO A 211 -10.12 -2.55 -16.59
CA PRO A 211 -9.14 -2.85 -17.67
C PRO A 211 -9.67 -3.89 -18.68
N THR A 212 -8.96 -4.08 -19.79
CA THR A 212 -9.32 -5.07 -20.81
C THR A 212 -9.29 -6.49 -20.26
N LEU A 213 -10.02 -7.41 -20.91
CA LEU A 213 -10.10 -8.82 -20.48
C LEU A 213 -8.74 -9.51 -20.41
N GLU A 214 -7.86 -9.23 -21.37
CA GLU A 214 -6.50 -9.79 -21.40
C GLU A 214 -5.69 -9.33 -20.18
N ARG A 215 -5.78 -8.05 -19.84
CA ARG A 215 -5.14 -7.49 -18.64
C ARG A 215 -5.70 -8.06 -17.36
N VAL A 216 -7.01 -8.29 -17.30
CA VAL A 216 -7.63 -8.97 -16.15
C VAL A 216 -7.04 -10.35 -15.94
N LYS A 217 -6.82 -11.11 -17.02
CA LYS A 217 -6.19 -12.44 -16.95
C LYS A 217 -4.74 -12.32 -16.43
N CYS A 218 -3.96 -11.42 -17.01
CA CYS A 218 -2.58 -11.16 -16.59
C CYS A 218 -2.52 -10.74 -15.11
N ILE A 219 -3.34 -9.79 -14.68
CA ILE A 219 -3.37 -9.32 -13.28
C ILE A 219 -3.76 -10.45 -12.31
N LYS A 220 -4.73 -11.27 -12.67
CA LYS A 220 -5.14 -12.41 -11.83
C LYS A 220 -4.05 -13.47 -11.70
N SER A 221 -3.24 -13.68 -12.75
CA SER A 221 -2.11 -14.62 -12.68
C SER A 221 -0.99 -14.18 -11.74
N LEU A 222 -0.91 -12.88 -11.40
CA LEU A 222 0.02 -12.37 -10.38
C LEU A 222 -0.32 -12.89 -8.98
N GLY A 223 -1.58 -13.31 -8.75
CA GLY A 223 -2.05 -13.72 -7.43
C GLY A 223 -2.14 -12.58 -6.43
N PHE A 224 -1.88 -12.87 -5.17
CA PHE A 224 -1.92 -11.90 -4.08
C PHE A 224 -0.79 -12.15 -3.08
N THR A 225 -0.61 -11.21 -2.16
CA THR A 225 0.42 -11.28 -1.13
C THR A 225 -0.24 -11.19 0.24
N LEU A 226 0.27 -11.92 1.21
CA LEU A 226 -0.10 -11.81 2.62
C LEU A 226 0.99 -11.06 3.36
N LEU A 227 0.62 -9.98 4.06
CA LEU A 227 1.53 -9.12 4.80
C LEU A 227 1.36 -9.32 6.30
N ALA A 228 2.46 -9.50 7.02
CA ALA A 228 2.49 -9.45 8.47
C ALA A 228 2.62 -7.99 8.92
N CYS A 229 1.48 -7.29 9.04
CA CYS A 229 1.41 -5.90 9.48
C CYS A 229 0.77 -5.73 10.86
N SER A 230 0.20 -6.79 11.41
CA SER A 230 -0.42 -6.82 12.74
C SER A 230 -0.12 -8.14 13.44
N SER A 231 -0.31 -8.17 14.76
CA SER A 231 -0.02 -9.37 15.55
C SER A 231 -0.93 -10.55 15.25
N TYR A 232 -2.18 -10.28 14.85
CA TYR A 232 -3.22 -11.31 14.84
C TYR A 232 -3.66 -11.77 13.45
N HIS A 233 -3.53 -10.92 12.44
CA HIS A 233 -4.09 -11.19 11.12
C HIS A 233 -3.09 -10.91 10.01
N TRP A 234 -3.03 -11.80 9.03
CA TRP A 234 -2.39 -11.53 7.77
C TRP A 234 -3.22 -10.55 6.96
N GLN A 235 -2.58 -9.50 6.50
CA GLN A 235 -3.22 -8.52 5.64
C GLN A 235 -3.15 -8.96 4.19
N LEU A 236 -4.32 -9.09 3.55
CA LEU A 236 -4.40 -9.38 2.13
C LEU A 236 -4.00 -8.15 1.31
N SER A 237 -3.03 -8.33 0.42
CA SER A 237 -2.47 -7.25 -0.40
C SER A 237 -2.50 -7.60 -1.89
N PHE A 238 -2.84 -6.61 -2.71
CA PHE A 238 -2.85 -6.68 -4.17
C PHE A 238 -1.81 -5.72 -4.79
N LEU A 239 -0.71 -5.47 -4.09
CA LEU A 239 0.31 -4.51 -4.50
C LEU A 239 0.79 -4.73 -5.93
N ARG A 240 1.07 -5.99 -6.32
CA ARG A 240 1.50 -6.33 -7.69
C ARG A 240 0.42 -6.02 -8.72
N ALA A 241 -0.83 -6.36 -8.41
CA ALA A 241 -1.98 -6.05 -9.27
C ALA A 241 -2.21 -4.53 -9.40
N GLU A 242 -2.05 -3.79 -8.30
CA GLU A 242 -2.13 -2.32 -8.32
C GLU A 242 -1.01 -1.70 -9.16
N HIS A 243 0.22 -2.22 -9.03
CA HIS A 243 1.37 -1.77 -9.80
C HIS A 243 1.15 -2.00 -11.29
N GLU A 244 0.69 -3.18 -11.69
CA GLU A 244 0.39 -3.52 -13.08
C GLU A 244 -0.71 -2.62 -13.66
N LEU A 245 -1.78 -2.34 -12.89
CA LEU A 245 -2.80 -1.38 -13.31
C LEU A 245 -2.25 0.03 -13.51
N LEU A 246 -1.31 0.47 -12.66
CA LEU A 246 -0.68 1.78 -12.79
C LEU A 246 0.30 1.84 -13.96
N ALA A 247 1.04 0.77 -14.25
CA ALA A 247 2.01 0.71 -15.34
C ALA A 247 1.37 0.99 -16.69
N GLN A 248 0.12 0.56 -16.87
CA GLN A 248 -0.59 0.56 -18.15
C GLN A 248 -1.63 1.71 -18.31
N LEU A 249 -1.63 2.70 -17.41
CA LEU A 249 -2.73 3.68 -17.32
C LEU A 249 -3.01 4.46 -18.61
N ASP A 250 -1.98 4.89 -19.33
CA ASP A 250 -2.10 5.88 -20.41
C ASP A 250 -1.66 5.34 -21.77
N GLU A 251 -1.64 4.02 -21.99
CA GLU A 251 -1.32 3.41 -23.28
C GLU A 251 -2.29 3.81 -24.39
N ASP A 252 -3.49 4.25 -24.04
CA ASP A 252 -4.51 4.75 -24.95
C ASP A 252 -4.42 6.27 -25.22
N GLY A 253 -3.32 6.93 -24.80
CA GLY A 253 -3.07 8.35 -24.97
C GLY A 253 -3.83 9.27 -24.01
N GLY A 254 -4.29 8.75 -22.86
CA GLY A 254 -4.93 9.53 -21.79
C GLY A 254 -3.94 10.28 -20.90
N CYS A 255 -4.44 11.04 -19.94
CA CYS A 255 -3.66 11.77 -18.92
C CYS A 255 -3.93 11.30 -17.49
N ARG A 256 -4.31 10.02 -17.31
CA ARG A 256 -4.71 9.46 -16.00
C ARG A 256 -3.58 9.54 -14.98
N ARG A 257 -2.36 9.24 -15.40
CA ARG A 257 -1.17 9.30 -14.55
C ARG A 257 -0.86 10.72 -14.11
N ARG A 258 -0.97 11.69 -15.04
CA ARG A 258 -0.81 13.11 -14.72
C ARG A 258 -1.89 13.58 -13.74
N CYS A 259 -3.14 13.22 -13.96
CA CYS A 259 -4.24 13.53 -13.03
C CYS A 259 -4.00 12.94 -11.62
N LEU A 260 -3.51 11.71 -11.52
CA LEU A 260 -3.18 11.10 -10.22
C LEU A 260 -2.06 11.84 -9.51
N ARG A 261 -0.99 12.22 -10.23
CA ARG A 261 0.14 12.98 -9.67
C ARG A 261 -0.33 14.35 -9.15
N ALA A 262 -1.11 15.06 -9.94
CA ALA A 262 -1.69 16.34 -9.52
C ALA A 262 -2.64 16.18 -8.32
N LEU A 263 -3.44 15.11 -8.28
CA LEU A 263 -4.32 14.82 -7.15
C LEU A 263 -3.53 14.57 -5.87
N ARG A 264 -2.44 13.81 -5.94
CA ARG A 264 -1.52 13.58 -4.82
C ARG A 264 -0.94 14.89 -4.32
N GLN A 265 -0.42 15.70 -5.23
CA GLN A 265 0.13 17.03 -4.91
C GLN A 265 -0.86 17.91 -4.14
N MET A 266 -2.09 18.02 -4.65
CA MET A 266 -3.13 18.83 -4.01
C MET A 266 -3.55 18.29 -2.64
N VAL A 267 -3.62 16.96 -2.49
CA VAL A 267 -3.94 16.34 -1.20
C VAL A 267 -2.83 16.63 -0.19
N GLU A 268 -1.59 16.42 -0.55
CA GLU A 268 -0.44 16.54 0.33
C GLU A 268 -0.15 17.99 0.74
N GLU A 269 -0.28 18.95 -0.18
CA GLU A 269 0.01 20.37 0.13
C GLU A 269 -1.18 21.11 0.73
N SER A 270 -2.38 20.87 0.20
CA SER A 270 -3.52 21.76 0.47
C SER A 270 -4.63 21.11 1.27
N TRP A 271 -5.05 19.91 0.86
CA TRP A 271 -6.28 19.33 1.42
C TRP A 271 -6.07 18.49 2.66
N CYS A 272 -4.94 17.80 2.75
CA CYS A 272 -4.62 16.90 3.85
C CYS A 272 -3.11 16.91 4.16
N PRO A 273 -2.52 18.08 4.50
CA PRO A 273 -1.10 18.18 4.84
C PRO A 273 -0.80 17.47 6.15
N GLY A 274 0.41 16.95 6.29
CA GLY A 274 0.90 16.36 7.53
C GLY A 274 1.68 15.06 7.34
N ARG A 275 2.38 14.64 8.38
CA ARG A 275 3.20 13.41 8.36
C ARG A 275 2.37 12.13 8.24
N ARG A 276 1.16 12.13 8.83
CA ARG A 276 0.23 10.98 8.81
C ARG A 276 -1.14 11.42 8.28
N PRO A 277 -1.24 11.65 6.96
CA PRO A 277 -2.46 12.16 6.37
C PRO A 277 -3.58 11.10 6.42
N VAL A 278 -4.81 11.56 6.65
CA VAL A 278 -6.00 10.69 6.63
C VAL A 278 -6.27 10.11 5.23
N LEU A 279 -5.78 10.75 4.17
CA LEU A 279 -5.82 10.26 2.80
C LEU A 279 -4.41 9.87 2.34
N THR A 280 -4.21 8.61 2.08
CA THR A 280 -2.94 8.05 1.59
C THR A 280 -2.94 7.89 0.07
N ALA A 281 -1.76 7.65 -0.51
CA ALA A 281 -1.61 7.35 -1.94
C ALA A 281 -2.51 6.19 -2.40
N HIS A 282 -2.74 5.17 -1.55
CA HIS A 282 -3.62 4.05 -1.85
C HIS A 282 -5.09 4.46 -2.02
N HIS A 283 -5.58 5.40 -1.20
CA HIS A 283 -6.93 5.97 -1.36
C HIS A 283 -7.08 6.67 -2.71
N LEU A 284 -6.08 7.46 -3.10
CA LEU A 284 -6.11 8.22 -4.36
C LEU A 284 -6.02 7.30 -5.58
N GLN A 285 -5.19 6.26 -5.53
CA GLN A 285 -5.14 5.21 -6.55
C GLN A 285 -6.49 4.50 -6.70
N THR A 286 -7.12 4.17 -5.58
CA THR A 286 -8.44 3.51 -5.58
C THR A 286 -9.51 4.40 -6.22
N VAL A 287 -9.51 5.70 -5.92
CA VAL A 287 -10.40 6.68 -6.56
C VAL A 287 -10.15 6.74 -8.07
N LEU A 288 -8.89 6.72 -8.50
CA LEU A 288 -8.53 6.68 -9.92
C LEU A 288 -9.06 5.41 -10.59
N PHE A 289 -8.80 4.23 -10.06
CA PHE A 289 -9.24 2.97 -10.66
C PHE A 289 -10.75 2.92 -10.84
N TRP A 290 -11.52 3.36 -9.85
CA TRP A 290 -12.97 3.51 -9.96
C TRP A 290 -13.40 4.53 -11.01
N THR A 291 -12.59 5.57 -11.23
CA THR A 291 -12.88 6.58 -12.25
C THR A 291 -12.56 6.03 -13.64
N CYS A 292 -11.51 5.24 -13.80
CA CYS A 292 -11.18 4.53 -15.04
C CYS A 292 -12.27 3.54 -15.44
N GLU A 293 -12.86 2.78 -14.49
CA GLU A 293 -14.02 1.92 -14.82
C GLU A 293 -15.23 2.70 -15.30
N LYS A 294 -15.47 3.89 -14.76
CA LYS A 294 -16.59 4.74 -15.19
C LYS A 294 -16.32 5.42 -16.54
N TYR A 295 -15.09 5.76 -16.80
CA TYR A 295 -14.62 6.47 -18.00
C TYR A 295 -13.47 5.66 -18.62
N PRO A 296 -13.77 4.56 -19.33
CA PRO A 296 -12.76 3.59 -19.74
C PRO A 296 -11.91 4.02 -20.92
N HIS A 297 -12.38 4.94 -21.75
CA HIS A 297 -11.73 5.28 -23.03
C HIS A 297 -10.72 6.42 -22.89
N GLY A 298 -9.63 6.37 -23.66
CA GLY A 298 -8.60 7.43 -23.70
C GLY A 298 -9.17 8.81 -24.01
N LYS A 299 -10.20 8.89 -24.89
CA LYS A 299 -10.89 10.13 -25.21
C LYS A 299 -11.48 10.86 -24.00
N ASP A 300 -11.87 10.11 -22.95
CA ASP A 300 -12.40 10.69 -21.71
C ASP A 300 -11.32 11.40 -20.90
N TRP A 301 -10.05 11.09 -21.18
CA TRP A 301 -8.86 11.55 -20.46
C TRP A 301 -7.93 12.45 -21.29
N ARG A 302 -8.38 12.92 -22.48
CA ARG A 302 -7.56 13.83 -23.31
C ARG A 302 -7.45 15.23 -22.71
N ALA A 303 -8.52 15.77 -22.18
CA ALA A 303 -8.55 17.10 -21.58
C ALA A 303 -8.25 17.01 -20.08
N PHE A 304 -7.04 17.37 -19.67
CA PHE A 304 -6.55 17.28 -18.29
C PHE A 304 -7.50 17.94 -17.29
N GLY A 305 -7.86 19.20 -17.46
CA GLY A 305 -8.71 19.93 -16.51
C GLY A 305 -10.06 19.24 -16.26
N LYS A 306 -10.72 18.75 -17.34
CA LYS A 306 -11.98 18.00 -17.22
C LYS A 306 -11.79 16.67 -16.50
N ALA A 307 -10.72 15.93 -16.82
CA ALA A 307 -10.40 14.65 -16.23
C ALA A 307 -10.03 14.79 -14.75
N PHE A 308 -9.20 15.78 -14.40
CA PHE A 308 -8.81 16.10 -13.05
C PHE A 308 -10.01 16.48 -12.17
N LEU A 309 -10.89 17.36 -12.67
CA LEU A 309 -12.11 17.73 -11.93
C LEU A 309 -13.07 16.55 -11.72
N ARG A 310 -13.15 15.60 -12.66
CA ARG A 310 -13.94 14.36 -12.45
C ARG A 310 -13.36 13.55 -11.30
N LEU A 311 -12.03 13.43 -11.26
CA LEU A 311 -11.31 12.69 -10.21
C LEU A 311 -11.50 13.37 -8.85
N ALA A 312 -11.33 14.69 -8.76
CA ALA A 312 -11.54 15.48 -7.57
C ALA A 312 -13.00 15.41 -7.06
N ARG A 313 -13.99 15.48 -7.95
CA ARG A 313 -15.42 15.31 -7.59
C ARG A 313 -15.70 13.92 -7.03
N ARG A 314 -15.06 12.88 -7.59
CA ARG A 314 -15.20 11.53 -7.06
C ARG A 314 -14.58 11.39 -5.68
N LEU A 315 -13.37 11.93 -5.48
CA LEU A 315 -12.71 11.96 -4.16
C LEU A 315 -13.59 12.69 -3.14
N HIS A 316 -14.09 13.89 -3.48
CA HIS A 316 -14.99 14.66 -2.61
C HIS A 316 -16.22 13.85 -2.18
N ARG A 317 -16.86 13.14 -3.12
CA ARG A 317 -18.01 12.28 -2.81
C ARG A 317 -17.65 11.16 -1.83
N CYS A 318 -16.52 10.48 -2.06
CA CYS A 318 -16.06 9.40 -1.18
C CYS A 318 -15.76 9.91 0.23
N VAL A 319 -15.05 11.03 0.34
CA VAL A 319 -14.70 11.65 1.62
C VAL A 319 -15.92 12.12 2.38
N ARG A 320 -16.84 12.85 1.71
CA ARG A 320 -18.09 13.32 2.30
C ARG A 320 -18.99 12.17 2.80
N GLN A 321 -19.03 11.06 2.06
CA GLN A 321 -19.78 9.87 2.44
C GLN A 321 -19.02 8.98 3.45
N ARG A 322 -17.77 9.33 3.75
CA ARG A 322 -16.86 8.50 4.59
C ARG A 322 -16.80 7.06 4.10
N PHE A 323 -16.91 6.89 2.78
CA PHE A 323 -16.97 5.59 2.14
C PHE A 323 -16.17 5.56 0.83
N LEU A 324 -15.06 4.81 0.86
CA LEU A 324 -14.25 4.49 -0.30
C LEU A 324 -14.12 2.98 -0.40
N ARG A 325 -14.84 2.38 -1.34
CA ARG A 325 -14.80 0.95 -1.56
C ARG A 325 -13.43 0.53 -2.08
N HIS A 326 -12.85 -0.49 -1.44
CA HIS A 326 -11.62 -1.09 -1.94
C HIS A 326 -11.79 -1.61 -3.37
N TYR A 327 -10.78 -1.43 -4.22
CA TYR A 327 -10.94 -1.73 -5.65
C TYR A 327 -11.15 -3.21 -5.92
N PHE A 328 -10.39 -4.08 -5.27
CA PHE A 328 -10.51 -5.53 -5.45
C PHE A 328 -11.53 -6.18 -4.52
N VAL A 329 -11.64 -5.73 -3.28
CA VAL A 329 -12.50 -6.36 -2.27
C VAL A 329 -13.76 -5.56 -1.99
N ARG A 330 -14.88 -6.08 -2.50
CA ARG A 330 -16.15 -5.35 -2.54
C ARG A 330 -16.67 -4.87 -1.19
N LYS A 331 -16.49 -5.66 -0.13
CA LYS A 331 -17.04 -5.38 1.20
C LYS A 331 -16.19 -4.43 2.04
N SER A 332 -15.00 -4.07 1.58
CA SER A 332 -14.06 -3.24 2.32
C SER A 332 -14.30 -1.75 2.08
N ASN A 333 -14.40 -0.98 3.15
CA ASN A 333 -14.39 0.48 3.14
C ASN A 333 -13.02 0.98 3.63
N LEU A 334 -12.24 1.59 2.76
CA LEU A 334 -10.90 2.08 3.09
C LEU A 334 -10.89 3.27 4.06
N LEU A 335 -12.00 3.99 4.17
CA LEU A 335 -12.13 5.14 5.08
C LEU A 335 -12.79 4.77 6.43
N HIS A 336 -13.00 3.48 6.70
CA HIS A 336 -13.70 3.04 7.91
C HIS A 336 -13.01 3.47 9.21
N GLN A 337 -11.68 3.48 9.23
CA GLN A 337 -10.87 3.83 10.41
C GLN A 337 -10.40 5.29 10.41
N ALA A 338 -10.73 6.06 9.37
CA ALA A 338 -10.32 7.45 9.24
C ALA A 338 -11.08 8.35 10.23
N CYS A 339 -10.38 9.33 10.80
CA CYS A 339 -10.99 10.29 11.72
C CYS A 339 -12.10 11.10 11.03
N PRO A 340 -13.35 11.07 11.51
CA PRO A 340 -14.45 11.77 10.88
C PRO A 340 -14.24 13.28 10.76
N ARG A 341 -13.64 13.92 11.78
CA ARG A 341 -13.36 15.37 11.77
C ARG A 341 -12.35 15.76 10.69
N GLU A 342 -11.31 14.95 10.51
CA GLU A 342 -10.31 15.18 9.45
C GLU A 342 -10.92 14.99 8.06
N LEU A 343 -11.75 13.97 7.88
CA LEU A 343 -12.46 13.76 6.62
C LEU A 343 -13.41 14.93 6.30
N ASP A 344 -14.12 15.47 7.28
CA ASP A 344 -15.00 16.63 7.10
C ASP A 344 -14.19 17.88 6.70
N ALA A 345 -13.04 18.12 7.33
CA ALA A 345 -12.14 19.21 6.95
C ALA A 345 -11.63 19.07 5.51
N VAL A 346 -11.23 17.86 5.11
CA VAL A 346 -10.83 17.58 3.73
C VAL A 346 -11.99 17.79 2.75
N ALA A 347 -13.19 17.32 3.11
CA ALA A 347 -14.40 17.50 2.28
C ALA A 347 -14.72 18.98 2.03
N GLN A 348 -14.59 19.83 3.06
CA GLN A 348 -14.79 21.29 2.95
C GLN A 348 -13.78 21.93 2.00
N LYS A 349 -12.48 21.62 2.15
CA LYS A 349 -11.44 22.15 1.26
C LYS A 349 -11.65 21.72 -0.19
N LEU A 350 -11.99 20.44 -0.42
CA LEU A 350 -12.36 19.93 -1.74
C LEU A 350 -13.60 20.61 -2.31
N ALA A 351 -14.62 20.88 -1.50
CA ALA A 351 -15.83 21.58 -1.94
C ALA A 351 -15.52 23.04 -2.36
N CYS A 352 -14.66 23.73 -1.60
CA CYS A 352 -14.20 25.08 -1.96
C CYS A 352 -13.44 25.08 -3.29
N PHE A 353 -12.49 24.15 -3.46
CA PHE A 353 -11.75 24.00 -4.71
C PHE A 353 -12.69 23.70 -5.90
N LEU A 354 -13.66 22.83 -5.75
CA LEU A 354 -14.59 22.46 -6.82
C LEU A 354 -15.53 23.59 -7.24
N LYS A 355 -15.79 24.56 -6.35
CA LYS A 355 -16.55 25.79 -6.67
C LYS A 355 -15.72 26.79 -7.47
N ASN A 356 -14.46 26.93 -7.10
CA ASN A 356 -13.52 27.82 -7.79
C ASN A 356 -12.16 27.10 -7.93
N PRO A 357 -11.94 26.38 -9.03
CA PRO A 357 -10.73 25.59 -9.25
C PRO A 357 -9.51 26.50 -9.43
N GLN A 358 -8.92 26.92 -8.34
CA GLN A 358 -7.63 27.62 -8.31
C GLN A 358 -6.66 26.85 -7.39
N PRO A 359 -5.39 26.71 -7.78
CA PRO A 359 -4.40 26.23 -6.83
C PRO A 359 -4.35 27.21 -5.65
N SER A 360 -4.22 26.69 -4.43
CA SER A 360 -4.05 27.52 -3.25
C SER A 360 -2.85 28.44 -3.48
N PRO A 361 -2.92 29.72 -3.10
CA PRO A 361 -1.72 30.55 -3.10
C PRO A 361 -0.63 29.90 -2.25
N PRO A 362 0.63 30.15 -2.56
CA PRO A 362 1.79 29.58 -1.84
C PRO A 362 1.78 29.93 -0.35
#